data_e4810a039db9cd64f73c80b443006f3c
#
_entry.id   e4810a039db9cd64f73c80b443006f3c
#
_cell.length_a   1.000
_cell.length_b   1.000
_cell.length_c   1.000
_cell.angle_alpha   90.00
_cell.angle_beta   90.00
_cell.angle_gamma   90.00
#
_symmetry.space_group_name_H-M   'P 1'
#
loop_
_entity.id
_entity.type
_entity.pdbx_description
1 polymer ?
#
loop_
_entity_poly.entity_id
_entity_poly.type
_entity_poly.pdbx_seq_one_letter_code
_entity_poly.pdbx_strand_id
1 'polypeptide(L)'
;MPMPITYTVDKEQNVVLVTWQGDVTGEDYRAHLSMMLQDPDALRAGRSLTDLRQANILLSGAELDAIGKTEADPRLVGRQWRTAVLVSSNFQYGLARQYEMLSQSESTDRVFLDHAAALAWLLKD
;
A
#
# COMPACT_ATOMS: atom_id res chain seq x y z
N MET A 1 1.32 -18.02 13.96
CA MET A 1 1.30 -17.84 12.51
C MET A 1 1.74 -16.42 12.17
N PRO A 2 2.68 -16.24 11.25
CA PRO A 2 3.03 -14.89 10.84
C PRO A 2 1.83 -14.23 10.13
N MET A 3 1.68 -12.94 10.34
CA MET A 3 0.65 -12.19 9.63
C MET A 3 1.06 -12.04 8.16
N PRO A 4 0.09 -12.17 7.21
CA PRO A 4 0.40 -12.01 5.79
C PRO A 4 0.88 -10.61 5.42
N ILE A 5 0.46 -9.60 6.18
CA ILE A 5 0.89 -8.21 5.98
C ILE A 5 1.56 -7.73 7.25
N THR A 6 2.79 -7.25 7.10
CA THR A 6 3.54 -6.64 8.19
C THR A 6 4.07 -5.28 7.73
N TYR A 7 4.36 -4.38 8.69
CA TYR A 7 4.97 -3.11 8.34
C TYR A 7 5.93 -2.64 9.42
N THR A 8 6.87 -1.81 9.00
CA THR A 8 7.74 -1.06 9.89
C THR A 8 7.75 0.40 9.44
N VAL A 9 8.09 1.32 10.34
CA VAL A 9 8.21 2.74 9.99
C VAL A 9 9.68 3.11 10.00
N ASP A 10 10.18 3.55 8.85
CA ASP A 10 11.52 4.12 8.74
C ASP A 10 11.42 5.60 9.08
N LYS A 11 11.85 5.95 10.29
CA LYS A 11 11.71 7.32 10.79
C LYS A 11 12.73 8.28 10.18
N GLU A 12 13.84 7.77 9.67
CA GLU A 12 14.83 8.61 9.02
C GLU A 12 14.33 9.13 7.67
N GLN A 13 13.67 8.24 6.91
CA GLN A 13 13.15 8.59 5.58
C GLN A 13 11.67 8.95 5.61
N ASN A 14 10.98 8.75 6.74
CA ASN A 14 9.54 8.96 6.86
C ASN A 14 8.76 8.13 5.84
N VAL A 15 9.04 6.83 5.82
CA VAL A 15 8.37 5.87 4.93
C VAL A 15 7.85 4.69 5.76
N VAL A 16 6.62 4.30 5.52
CA VAL A 16 6.07 3.05 6.05
C VAL A 16 6.44 1.94 5.07
N LEU A 17 7.19 0.95 5.53
CA LEU A 17 7.61 -0.18 4.70
C LEU A 17 6.65 -1.34 4.98
N VAL A 18 5.82 -1.68 3.99
CA VAL A 18 4.79 -2.71 4.11
C VAL A 18 5.17 -3.91 3.27
N THR A 19 5.11 -5.10 3.85
CA THR A 19 5.44 -6.36 3.14
C THR A 19 4.24 -7.29 3.16
N TRP A 20 3.86 -7.79 1.99
CA TRP A 20 2.82 -8.80 1.83
C TRP A 20 3.50 -10.12 1.47
N GLN A 21 3.13 -11.20 2.18
CA GLN A 21 3.72 -12.53 1.98
C GLN A 21 2.63 -13.60 1.98
N GLY A 22 2.75 -14.56 1.06
CA GLY A 22 1.81 -15.67 0.97
C GLY A 22 0.42 -15.21 0.51
N ASP A 23 -0.59 -15.95 0.89
CA ASP A 23 -1.97 -15.66 0.51
C ASP A 23 -2.48 -14.46 1.31
N VAL A 24 -2.89 -13.41 0.61
CA VAL A 24 -3.39 -12.17 1.23
C VAL A 24 -4.83 -11.95 0.78
N THR A 25 -5.73 -11.89 1.76
CA THR A 25 -7.17 -11.68 1.54
C THR A 25 -7.57 -10.25 1.87
N GLY A 26 -8.80 -9.88 1.51
CA GLY A 26 -9.34 -8.56 1.87
C GLY A 26 -9.44 -8.36 3.38
N GLU A 27 -9.70 -9.45 4.13
CA GLU A 27 -9.74 -9.37 5.59
C GLU A 27 -8.35 -9.04 6.16
N ASP A 28 -7.30 -9.65 5.61
CA ASP A 28 -5.92 -9.35 6.01
C ASP A 28 -5.60 -7.88 5.79
N TYR A 29 -6.02 -7.34 4.65
CA TYR A 29 -5.79 -5.93 4.34
C TYR A 29 -6.53 -5.01 5.31
N ARG A 30 -7.78 -5.31 5.62
CA ARG A 30 -8.57 -4.49 6.56
C ARG A 30 -7.94 -4.47 7.95
N ALA A 31 -7.46 -5.63 8.42
CA ALA A 31 -6.78 -5.72 9.71
C ALA A 31 -5.50 -4.87 9.73
N HIS A 32 -4.71 -4.95 8.67
CA HIS A 32 -3.49 -4.16 8.52
C HIS A 32 -3.81 -2.65 8.53
N LEU A 33 -4.79 -2.24 7.74
CA LEU A 33 -5.16 -0.83 7.64
C LEU A 33 -5.62 -0.29 8.99
N SER A 34 -6.40 -1.08 9.73
CA SER A 34 -6.86 -0.69 11.06
C SER A 34 -5.69 -0.44 12.01
N MET A 35 -4.67 -1.31 11.98
CA MET A 35 -3.47 -1.13 12.81
C MET A 35 -2.70 0.12 12.39
N MET A 36 -2.51 0.32 11.10
CA MET A 36 -1.74 1.45 10.58
C MET A 36 -2.40 2.79 10.91
N LEU A 37 -3.74 2.86 10.81
CA LEU A 37 -4.48 4.08 11.08
C LEU A 37 -4.47 4.46 12.56
N GLN A 38 -4.11 3.53 13.45
CA GLN A 38 -3.98 3.79 14.88
C GLN A 38 -2.53 4.04 15.29
N ASP A 39 -1.60 4.02 14.36
CA ASP A 39 -0.17 4.21 14.62
C ASP A 39 0.25 5.64 14.27
N PRO A 40 0.54 6.49 15.29
CA PRO A 40 0.92 7.89 15.01
C PRO A 40 2.18 8.01 14.16
N ASP A 41 3.14 7.11 14.31
CA ASP A 41 4.37 7.15 13.52
C ASP A 41 4.09 6.87 12.05
N ALA A 42 3.21 5.89 11.77
CA ALA A 42 2.81 5.58 10.39
C ALA A 42 2.08 6.77 9.77
N LEU A 43 1.14 7.37 10.49
CA LEU A 43 0.38 8.52 9.98
C LEU A 43 1.29 9.72 9.74
N ARG A 44 2.31 9.90 10.59
CA ARG A 44 3.25 11.02 10.44
C ARG A 44 4.14 10.85 9.22
N ALA A 45 4.45 9.61 8.83
CA ALA A 45 5.31 9.35 7.68
C ALA A 45 4.70 9.91 6.39
N GLY A 46 3.41 9.72 6.19
CA GLY A 46 2.69 10.30 5.04
C GLY A 46 2.96 9.61 3.71
N ARG A 47 3.67 8.48 3.70
CA ARG A 47 3.97 7.73 2.48
C ARG A 47 4.34 6.30 2.81
N SER A 48 4.08 5.38 1.89
CA SER A 48 4.35 3.97 2.10
C SER A 48 4.92 3.31 0.85
N LEU A 49 5.77 2.31 1.08
CA LEU A 49 6.26 1.41 0.05
C LEU A 49 5.68 0.04 0.36
N THR A 50 4.80 -0.44 -0.50
CA THR A 50 4.12 -1.73 -0.31
C THR A 50 4.73 -2.76 -1.25
N ASP A 51 5.41 -3.76 -0.68
CA ASP A 51 6.08 -4.81 -1.44
C ASP A 51 5.17 -6.03 -1.58
N LEU A 52 4.70 -6.29 -2.79
CA LEU A 52 3.81 -7.40 -3.12
C LEU A 52 4.56 -8.57 -3.78
N ARG A 53 5.88 -8.49 -3.92
CA ARG A 53 6.62 -9.46 -4.74
C ARG A 53 6.49 -10.90 -4.29
N GLN A 54 6.23 -11.14 -3.00
CA GLN A 54 6.12 -12.48 -2.45
C GLN A 54 4.68 -12.85 -2.07
N ALA A 55 3.72 -12.06 -2.52
CA ALA A 55 2.32 -12.25 -2.19
C ALA A 55 1.55 -12.95 -3.29
N ASN A 56 0.60 -13.80 -2.88
CA ASN A 56 -0.46 -14.29 -3.73
C ASN A 56 -1.72 -13.49 -3.35
N ILE A 57 -2.14 -12.60 -4.23
CA ILE A 57 -3.20 -11.64 -3.92
C ILE A 57 -4.55 -12.28 -4.21
N LEU A 58 -5.36 -12.47 -3.16
CA LEU A 58 -6.68 -13.11 -3.24
C LEU A 58 -7.78 -12.07 -3.03
N LEU A 59 -7.68 -10.94 -3.73
CA LEU A 59 -8.67 -9.86 -3.66
C LEU A 59 -9.57 -9.91 -4.89
N SER A 60 -10.89 -9.85 -4.67
CA SER A 60 -11.87 -9.71 -5.75
C SER A 60 -11.90 -8.27 -6.25
N GLY A 61 -12.55 -8.04 -7.41
CA GLY A 61 -12.76 -6.68 -7.92
C GLY A 61 -13.55 -5.82 -6.94
N ALA A 62 -14.56 -6.42 -6.27
CA ALA A 62 -15.34 -5.70 -5.27
C ALA A 62 -14.49 -5.30 -4.06
N GLU A 63 -13.58 -6.17 -3.65
CA GLU A 63 -12.67 -5.85 -2.53
C GLU A 63 -11.67 -4.77 -2.92
N LEU A 64 -11.16 -4.77 -4.16
CA LEU A 64 -10.28 -3.70 -4.65
C LEU A 64 -11.01 -2.36 -4.67
N ASP A 65 -12.27 -2.35 -5.09
CA ASP A 65 -13.09 -1.13 -5.08
C ASP A 65 -13.30 -0.62 -3.65
N ALA A 66 -13.56 -1.52 -2.71
CA ALA A 66 -13.72 -1.17 -1.30
C ALA A 66 -12.42 -0.57 -0.72
N ILE A 67 -11.25 -1.10 -1.12
CA ILE A 67 -9.96 -0.56 -0.72
C ILE A 67 -9.79 0.87 -1.25
N GLY A 68 -10.13 1.10 -2.52
CA GLY A 68 -10.08 2.43 -3.11
C GLY A 68 -10.91 3.45 -2.35
N LYS A 69 -12.10 3.03 -1.89
CA LYS A 69 -12.96 3.90 -1.08
C LYS A 69 -12.38 4.15 0.31
N THR A 70 -11.71 3.15 0.89
CA THR A 70 -11.07 3.30 2.19
C THR A 70 -9.92 4.30 2.13
N GLU A 71 -9.21 4.36 1.00
CA GLU A 71 -8.15 5.36 0.80
C GLU A 71 -8.67 6.79 0.88
N ALA A 72 -9.98 6.99 0.77
CA ALA A 72 -10.60 8.29 0.97
C ALA A 72 -10.91 8.61 2.44
N ASP A 73 -10.43 7.77 3.38
CA ASP A 73 -10.61 8.02 4.81
C ASP A 73 -10.05 9.39 5.19
N PRO A 74 -10.80 10.22 5.96
CA PRO A 74 -10.34 11.56 6.33
C PRO A 74 -8.99 11.60 7.06
N ARG A 75 -8.56 10.49 7.66
CA ARG A 75 -7.25 10.41 8.31
C ARG A 75 -6.11 10.38 7.29
N LEU A 76 -6.38 10.01 6.04
CA LEU A 76 -5.40 9.95 4.96
C LEU A 76 -5.59 11.09 3.96
N VAL A 77 -6.84 11.45 3.66
CA VAL A 77 -7.17 12.53 2.72
C VAL A 77 -6.62 13.87 3.26
N GLY A 78 -6.04 14.66 2.38
CA GLY A 78 -5.46 15.94 2.75
C GLY A 78 -4.02 15.87 3.21
N ARG A 79 -3.49 14.65 3.42
CA ARG A 79 -2.08 14.46 3.75
C ARG A 79 -1.23 14.23 2.51
N GLN A 80 -1.85 14.19 1.32
CA GLN A 80 -1.18 13.89 0.07
C GLN A 80 -0.38 12.59 0.16
N TRP A 81 -1.00 11.58 0.78
CA TRP A 81 -0.35 10.29 1.01
C TRP A 81 0.06 9.67 -0.32
N ARG A 82 1.33 9.29 -0.43
CA ARG A 82 1.85 8.59 -1.60
C ARG A 82 2.12 7.13 -1.26
N THR A 83 1.71 6.23 -2.14
CA THR A 83 1.96 4.80 -2.01
C THR A 83 2.69 4.30 -3.25
N ALA A 84 3.89 3.76 -3.08
CA ALA A 84 4.59 3.04 -4.13
C ALA A 84 4.28 1.56 -3.94
N VAL A 85 3.80 0.91 -5.00
CA VAL A 85 3.46 -0.52 -4.98
C VAL A 85 4.50 -1.27 -5.81
N LEU A 86 5.23 -2.17 -5.17
CA LEU A 86 6.31 -2.92 -5.80
C LEU A 86 5.83 -4.32 -6.15
N VAL A 87 5.93 -4.69 -7.43
CA VAL A 87 5.47 -5.98 -7.95
C VAL A 87 6.57 -6.68 -8.72
N SER A 88 6.44 -7.99 -8.95
CA SER A 88 7.46 -8.80 -9.63
C SER A 88 6.97 -9.48 -10.89
N SER A 89 5.68 -9.43 -11.20
CA SER A 89 5.11 -10.15 -12.33
C SER A 89 4.10 -9.31 -13.07
N ASN A 90 3.85 -9.68 -14.34
CA ASN A 90 2.82 -9.01 -15.14
C ASN A 90 1.44 -9.15 -14.53
N PHE A 91 1.17 -10.29 -13.89
CA PHE A 91 -0.12 -10.51 -13.24
C PHE A 91 -0.33 -9.54 -12.06
N GLN A 92 0.68 -9.44 -11.18
CA GLN A 92 0.63 -8.50 -10.06
C GLN A 92 0.55 -7.06 -10.56
N TYR A 93 1.30 -6.75 -11.61
CA TYR A 93 1.28 -5.41 -12.21
C TYR A 93 -0.13 -5.06 -12.70
N GLY A 94 -0.80 -6.00 -13.37
CA GLY A 94 -2.16 -5.79 -13.86
C GLY A 94 -3.16 -5.54 -12.74
N LEU A 95 -3.07 -6.32 -11.64
CA LEU A 95 -3.94 -6.12 -10.49
C LEU A 95 -3.71 -4.77 -9.83
N ALA A 96 -2.45 -4.37 -9.67
CA ALA A 96 -2.10 -3.10 -9.04
C ALA A 96 -2.56 -1.93 -9.91
N ARG A 97 -2.43 -2.02 -11.23
CA ARG A 97 -2.93 -0.99 -12.14
C ARG A 97 -4.44 -0.87 -12.06
N GLN A 98 -5.15 -1.99 -11.92
CA GLN A 98 -6.60 -1.96 -11.73
C GLN A 98 -6.96 -1.22 -10.44
N TYR A 99 -6.21 -1.46 -9.38
CA TYR A 99 -6.41 -0.75 -8.10
C TYR A 99 -6.20 0.76 -8.27
N GLU A 100 -5.13 1.18 -8.96
CA GLU A 100 -4.88 2.60 -9.23
C GLU A 100 -6.07 3.27 -9.91
N MET A 101 -6.66 2.57 -10.90
CA MET A 101 -7.77 3.11 -11.66
C MET A 101 -9.05 3.22 -10.83
N LEU A 102 -9.22 2.35 -9.83
CA LEU A 102 -10.41 2.34 -8.98
C LEU A 102 -10.28 3.27 -7.79
N SER A 103 -9.07 3.64 -7.41
CA SER A 103 -8.84 4.53 -6.28
C SER A 103 -9.32 5.93 -6.61
N GLN A 104 -10.14 6.50 -5.72
CA GLN A 104 -10.65 7.86 -5.86
C GLN A 104 -10.13 8.76 -4.75
N SER A 105 -9.11 8.31 -4.02
CA SER A 105 -8.53 9.10 -2.94
C SER A 105 -7.63 10.20 -3.50
N GLU A 106 -7.30 11.18 -2.66
CA GLU A 106 -6.32 12.20 -2.98
C GLU A 106 -4.89 11.68 -2.88
N SER A 107 -4.71 10.48 -2.34
CA SER A 107 -3.39 9.88 -2.30
C SER A 107 -2.93 9.54 -3.72
N THR A 108 -1.63 9.60 -3.93
CA THR A 108 -1.03 9.29 -5.21
C THR A 108 -0.41 7.90 -5.12
N ASP A 109 -0.95 6.97 -5.91
CA ASP A 109 -0.47 5.59 -5.96
C ASP A 109 0.24 5.35 -7.27
N ARG A 110 1.36 4.62 -7.24
CA ARG A 110 2.10 4.28 -8.45
C ARG A 110 2.72 2.90 -8.31
N VAL A 111 2.70 2.14 -9.42
CA VAL A 111 3.20 0.76 -9.45
C VAL A 111 4.61 0.74 -10.05
N PHE A 112 5.49 -0.06 -9.44
CA PHE A 112 6.89 -0.19 -9.87
C PHE A 112 7.28 -1.66 -9.95
N LEU A 113 8.22 -1.96 -10.84
CA LEU A 113 8.87 -3.27 -10.94
C LEU A 113 10.27 -3.25 -10.32
N ASP A 114 10.79 -2.07 -9.96
CA ASP A 114 12.12 -1.88 -9.42
C ASP A 114 12.06 -1.15 -8.08
N HIS A 115 12.69 -1.73 -7.07
CA HIS A 115 12.68 -1.19 -5.70
C HIS A 115 13.33 0.20 -5.64
N ALA A 116 14.47 0.37 -6.29
CA ALA A 116 15.19 1.65 -6.24
C ALA A 116 14.35 2.77 -6.88
N ALA A 117 13.67 2.48 -7.99
CA ALA A 117 12.80 3.45 -8.65
C ALA A 117 11.61 3.82 -7.77
N ALA A 118 11.01 2.82 -7.09
CA ALA A 118 9.90 3.05 -6.18
C ALA A 118 10.30 3.99 -5.03
N LEU A 119 11.43 3.71 -4.41
CA LEU A 119 11.93 4.52 -3.29
C LEU A 119 12.29 5.93 -3.74
N ALA A 120 12.95 6.06 -4.89
CA ALA A 120 13.31 7.37 -5.43
C ALA A 120 12.08 8.24 -5.67
N TRP A 121 11.01 7.64 -6.21
CA TRP A 121 9.75 8.36 -6.44
C TRP A 121 9.10 8.81 -5.12
N LEU A 122 9.11 7.95 -4.10
CA LEU A 122 8.55 8.28 -2.79
C LEU A 122 9.30 9.41 -2.10
N LEU A 123 10.63 9.45 -2.23
CA LEU A 123 11.47 10.43 -1.55
C LEU A 123 11.58 11.74 -2.32
N LYS A 124 10.99 11.81 -3.50
CA LYS A 124 10.99 13.03 -4.30
C LYS A 124 10.05 14.07 -3.66
N ASP A 125 10.54 15.28 -3.57
CA ASP A 125 9.75 16.41 -3.03
C ASP A 125 8.70 16.91 -4.01
#